data_dd47b561d6176791de8977d7ae3d1cfb
#
_entry.id   dd47b561d6176791de8977d7ae3d1cfb
#
_cell.length_a   1.000
_cell.length_b   1.000
_cell.length_c   1.000
_cell.angle_alpha   90.00
_cell.angle_beta   90.00
_cell.angle_gamma   90.00
#
_symmetry.space_group_name_H-M   'P 1'
#
loop_
_entity.id
_entity.type
_entity.pdbx_description
1 polymer ?
#
loop_
_entity_poly.entity_id
_entity_poly.type
_entity_poly.pdbx_seq_one_letter_code
_entity_poly.pdbx_strand_id
1 'polypeptide(L)'
;MNKLAIYLFLLLILSNCGFDNKQLEDQNVNSKIIFEKSKIIKKELNSNLKIKLNKLTKGEVFLGNNTNSTGNINFETNFKKTSSYKFSSIDEFDFNQPELIFTNDESLVFFDGDGSIFKVNKELKEIWKVNYYTKKEKKLKPIIYLAQSDKKIIAADNLSRINLINLKDGSLIKSIENNTGFNSNIKVFKERFFIVDFDNIIRCYSTKDGSELWNFITENPFIKSKKKLSLIIKGELVFFINSIGDLTALNINNGSLYWQTPTQSNLIYQDAFTLENSDLVF
;
A
#
# COMPACT_ATOMS: atom_id res chain seq x y z
N MET A 1 12.91 62.54 28.57
CA MET A 1 13.86 61.75 27.75
C MET A 1 13.43 61.89 26.31
N ASN A 2 14.21 62.58 25.48
CA ASN A 2 13.82 63.03 24.15
C ASN A 2 13.63 61.83 23.19
N LYS A 3 12.48 61.80 22.60
CA LYS A 3 12.16 60.75 21.55
C LYS A 3 13.23 60.70 20.45
N LEU A 4 13.93 61.85 20.19
CA LEU A 4 15.01 61.93 19.24
C LEU A 4 16.23 61.06 19.64
N ALA A 5 16.55 61.01 20.96
CA ALA A 5 17.68 60.22 21.47
C ALA A 5 17.42 58.68 21.31
N ILE A 6 16.17 58.25 21.40
CA ILE A 6 15.79 56.85 21.21
C ILE A 6 15.93 56.44 19.72
N TYR A 7 15.54 57.34 18.80
CA TYR A 7 15.70 57.08 17.36
C TYR A 7 17.18 57.04 16.94
N LEU A 8 18.00 57.90 17.55
CA LEU A 8 19.46 57.92 17.28
C LEU A 8 20.14 56.65 17.82
N PHE A 9 19.68 56.12 18.96
CA PHE A 9 20.19 54.88 19.54
C PHE A 9 19.75 53.63 18.75
N LEU A 10 18.53 53.65 18.19
CA LEU A 10 18.05 52.57 17.32
C LEU A 10 18.81 52.54 15.98
N LEU A 11 19.17 53.70 15.42
CA LEU A 11 19.97 53.80 14.20
C LEU A 11 21.41 53.29 14.36
N LEU A 12 22.00 53.44 15.55
CA LEU A 12 23.34 52.92 15.86
C LEU A 12 23.38 51.39 16.02
N ILE A 13 22.26 50.76 16.39
CA ILE A 13 22.18 49.31 16.48
C ILE A 13 22.05 48.65 15.11
N LEU A 14 21.46 49.33 14.13
CA LEU A 14 21.26 48.81 12.78
C LEU A 14 22.50 48.92 11.88
N SER A 15 23.53 49.73 12.27
CA SER A 15 24.73 49.90 11.47
C SER A 15 25.85 48.88 11.75
N ASN A 16 25.64 47.93 12.64
CA ASN A 16 26.68 46.97 13.03
C ASN A 16 26.55 45.58 12.34
N CYS A 17 25.91 45.51 11.17
CA CYS A 17 25.99 44.34 10.28
C CYS A 17 27.08 44.63 9.23
N GLY A 18 28.32 44.65 9.66
CA GLY A 18 29.48 44.61 8.78
C GLY A 18 29.62 43.21 8.21
N PHE A 19 29.35 43.06 6.93
CA PHE A 19 29.76 41.89 6.14
C PHE A 19 31.30 41.91 6.06
N ASP A 20 31.95 41.20 6.97
CA ASP A 20 33.37 40.87 6.81
C ASP A 20 33.48 39.83 5.70
N ASN A 21 33.74 40.29 4.48
CA ASN A 21 34.26 39.44 3.41
C ASN A 21 35.70 39.04 3.76
N LYS A 22 35.87 38.13 4.72
CA LYS A 22 37.09 37.36 4.80
C LYS A 22 37.05 36.36 3.65
N GLN A 23 37.85 36.64 2.62
CA GLN A 23 38.30 35.57 1.70
C GLN A 23 38.82 34.42 2.57
N LEU A 24 38.08 33.34 2.56
CA LEU A 24 38.57 32.05 3.06
C LEU A 24 39.74 31.66 2.16
N GLU A 25 40.98 31.90 2.65
CA GLU A 25 42.14 31.23 2.10
C GLU A 25 41.86 29.72 2.03
N ASP A 26 42.08 29.16 0.87
CA ASP A 26 42.08 27.71 0.60
C ASP A 26 43.03 27.02 1.58
N GLN A 27 42.53 26.72 2.77
CA GLN A 27 43.14 25.70 3.59
C GLN A 27 42.76 24.37 2.90
N ASN A 28 43.76 23.71 2.34
CA ASN A 28 43.72 22.33 1.94
C ASN A 28 43.30 21.46 3.13
N VAL A 29 42.02 21.51 3.47
CA VAL A 29 41.43 20.56 4.37
C VAL A 29 41.38 19.26 3.59
N ASN A 30 42.25 18.32 3.92
CA ASN A 30 42.11 16.92 3.52
C ASN A 30 40.79 16.43 4.05
N SER A 31 39.72 16.79 3.37
CA SER A 31 38.40 16.22 3.61
C SER A 31 38.45 14.76 3.21
N LYS A 32 38.65 13.89 4.18
CA LYS A 32 38.49 12.47 4.01
C LYS A 32 37.05 12.24 3.60
N ILE A 33 36.84 11.79 2.38
CA ILE A 33 35.50 11.41 1.92
C ILE A 33 35.04 10.28 2.82
N ILE A 34 34.20 10.60 3.80
CA ILE A 34 33.65 9.64 4.78
C ILE A 34 32.63 8.71 4.11
N PHE A 35 32.06 9.16 3.00
CA PHE A 35 31.13 8.38 2.20
C PHE A 35 31.77 8.11 0.83
N GLU A 36 32.36 6.94 0.65
CA GLU A 36 32.61 6.47 -0.70
C GLU A 36 31.25 6.40 -1.41
N LYS A 37 31.11 7.12 -2.53
CA LYS A 37 30.02 6.87 -3.45
C LYS A 37 30.10 5.38 -3.81
N SER A 38 29.27 4.57 -3.18
CA SER A 38 29.12 3.19 -3.61
C SER A 38 28.87 3.26 -5.12
N LYS A 39 29.79 2.72 -5.91
CA LYS A 39 29.56 2.57 -7.35
C LYS A 39 28.24 1.84 -7.45
N ILE A 40 27.21 2.54 -7.96
CA ILE A 40 25.97 1.89 -8.34
C ILE A 40 26.42 0.78 -9.30
N ILE A 41 26.43 -0.44 -8.80
CA ILE A 41 26.68 -1.59 -9.66
C ILE A 41 25.45 -1.61 -10.55
N LYS A 42 25.57 -1.03 -11.74
CA LYS A 42 24.65 -1.30 -12.83
C LYS A 42 24.82 -2.78 -13.18
N LYS A 43 24.32 -3.67 -12.31
CA LYS A 43 24.08 -5.03 -12.69
C LYS A 43 22.92 -4.98 -13.66
N GLU A 44 23.24 -4.87 -14.92
CA GLU A 44 22.31 -5.23 -15.96
C GLU A 44 21.77 -6.63 -15.66
N LEU A 45 20.50 -6.81 -15.95
CA LEU A 45 19.85 -8.13 -15.95
C LEU A 45 20.82 -9.13 -16.58
N ASN A 46 21.00 -10.27 -15.91
CA ASN A 46 21.87 -11.32 -16.39
C ASN A 46 21.56 -11.62 -17.86
N SER A 47 22.43 -11.17 -18.77
CA SER A 47 22.27 -11.33 -20.23
C SER A 47 22.16 -12.79 -20.67
N ASN A 48 22.57 -13.72 -19.79
CA ASN A 48 22.48 -15.16 -20.02
C ASN A 48 21.14 -15.77 -19.56
N LEU A 49 20.26 -14.99 -18.92
CA LEU A 49 18.96 -15.45 -18.50
C LEU A 49 17.99 -15.47 -19.68
N LYS A 50 17.73 -16.64 -20.22
CA LYS A 50 16.69 -16.82 -21.24
C LYS A 50 15.32 -16.83 -20.56
N ILE A 51 14.58 -15.74 -20.65
CA ILE A 51 13.19 -15.66 -20.19
C ILE A 51 12.35 -16.46 -21.19
N LYS A 52 11.81 -17.60 -20.76
CA LYS A 52 10.78 -18.33 -21.50
C LYS A 52 9.41 -17.89 -20.96
N LEU A 53 8.70 -17.12 -21.75
CA LEU A 53 7.28 -16.86 -21.48
C LEU A 53 6.48 -18.10 -21.83
N ASN A 54 5.69 -18.59 -20.89
CA ASN A 54 4.75 -19.67 -21.15
C ASN A 54 3.66 -19.16 -22.11
N LYS A 55 3.13 -20.05 -22.96
CA LYS A 55 1.95 -19.73 -23.76
C LYS A 55 0.83 -19.33 -22.80
N LEU A 56 0.17 -18.22 -23.11
CA LEU A 56 -1.02 -17.79 -22.39
C LEU A 56 -2.08 -18.88 -22.46
N THR A 57 -2.60 -19.31 -21.32
CA THR A 57 -3.70 -20.26 -21.24
C THR A 57 -5.02 -19.52 -21.40
N LYS A 58 -5.93 -20.03 -22.23
CA LYS A 58 -7.24 -19.42 -22.44
C LYS A 58 -8.10 -19.58 -21.19
N GLY A 59 -8.77 -18.50 -20.78
CA GLY A 59 -9.97 -18.59 -19.97
C GLY A 59 -9.80 -18.62 -18.45
N GLU A 60 -8.69 -18.13 -17.88
CA GLU A 60 -8.66 -17.94 -16.44
C GLU A 60 -9.48 -16.71 -16.03
N VAL A 61 -10.47 -16.95 -15.18
CA VAL A 61 -11.24 -15.86 -14.56
C VAL A 61 -10.32 -15.08 -13.63
N PHE A 62 -10.23 -13.76 -13.83
CA PHE A 62 -9.51 -12.88 -12.93
C PHE A 62 -10.25 -12.79 -11.58
N LEU A 63 -9.75 -13.48 -10.58
CA LEU A 63 -10.31 -13.49 -9.22
C LEU A 63 -9.68 -12.40 -8.33
N GLY A 64 -9.48 -11.22 -8.84
CA GLY A 64 -9.04 -10.06 -8.05
C GLY A 64 -7.81 -10.33 -7.17
N ASN A 65 -7.92 -10.04 -5.89
CA ASN A 65 -6.80 -10.04 -4.94
C ASN A 65 -6.24 -11.42 -4.56
N ASN A 66 -6.78 -12.50 -5.11
CA ASN A 66 -6.21 -13.84 -4.93
C ASN A 66 -5.02 -14.10 -5.87
N THR A 67 -4.80 -13.24 -6.85
CA THR A 67 -3.68 -13.35 -7.80
C THR A 67 -2.52 -12.45 -7.39
N ASN A 68 -1.32 -12.75 -7.89
CA ASN A 68 -0.10 -12.03 -7.59
C ASN A 68 0.16 -10.87 -8.55
N SER A 69 -0.84 -10.04 -8.84
CA SER A 69 -0.68 -8.79 -9.61
C SER A 69 0.06 -8.99 -10.94
N THR A 70 -0.13 -10.11 -11.61
CA THR A 70 0.59 -10.44 -12.85
C THR A 70 0.28 -9.49 -14.01
N GLY A 71 -0.78 -8.69 -13.90
CA GLY A 71 -1.20 -7.76 -14.96
C GLY A 71 -1.65 -8.42 -16.26
N ASN A 72 -1.42 -9.71 -16.41
CA ASN A 72 -1.75 -10.46 -17.61
C ASN A 72 -3.13 -11.10 -17.47
N ILE A 73 -4.12 -10.47 -18.05
CA ILE A 73 -5.43 -11.06 -18.26
C ILE A 73 -5.44 -11.62 -19.69
N ASN A 74 -5.57 -12.93 -19.79
CA ASN A 74 -5.70 -13.61 -21.05
C ASN A 74 -7.13 -13.40 -21.56
N PHE A 75 -7.32 -12.40 -22.39
CA PHE A 75 -8.64 -11.99 -22.83
C PHE A 75 -8.72 -12.01 -24.36
N GLU A 76 -9.25 -13.09 -24.92
CA GLU A 76 -9.51 -13.21 -26.36
C GLU A 76 -10.98 -12.90 -26.67
N THR A 77 -11.40 -11.67 -26.56
CA THR A 77 -12.75 -11.28 -27.00
C THR A 77 -12.81 -9.79 -27.38
N ASN A 78 -13.81 -9.45 -28.15
CA ASN A 78 -14.07 -8.05 -28.48
C ASN A 78 -14.75 -7.36 -27.28
N PHE A 79 -14.20 -6.24 -26.86
CA PHE A 79 -14.83 -5.41 -25.86
C PHE A 79 -16.11 -4.82 -26.38
N LYS A 80 -17.24 -5.24 -25.85
CA LYS A 80 -18.53 -4.67 -26.13
C LYS A 80 -19.17 -4.23 -24.81
N LYS A 81 -19.53 -2.95 -24.72
CA LYS A 81 -20.28 -2.45 -23.57
C LYS A 81 -21.65 -3.11 -23.54
N THR A 82 -21.93 -3.89 -22.52
CA THR A 82 -23.22 -4.58 -22.32
C THR A 82 -24.09 -3.89 -21.28
N SER A 83 -23.48 -3.29 -20.27
CA SER A 83 -24.20 -2.66 -19.14
C SER A 83 -23.36 -1.60 -18.44
N SER A 84 -24.01 -0.80 -17.60
CA SER A 84 -23.36 0.18 -16.73
C SER A 84 -24.11 0.30 -15.42
N TYR A 85 -23.37 0.54 -14.33
CA TYR A 85 -23.91 0.79 -13.01
C TYR A 85 -23.49 2.19 -12.53
N LYS A 86 -24.40 2.95 -11.94
CA LYS A 86 -24.11 4.25 -11.32
C LYS A 86 -24.13 4.10 -9.81
N PHE A 87 -23.08 4.54 -9.17
CA PHE A 87 -22.98 4.58 -7.70
C PHE A 87 -22.42 5.94 -7.27
N SER A 88 -22.28 6.18 -5.96
CA SER A 88 -21.75 7.45 -5.48
C SER A 88 -20.32 7.70 -5.94
N SER A 89 -19.94 8.98 -5.96
CA SER A 89 -18.63 9.42 -6.47
C SER A 89 -17.47 8.76 -5.74
N ILE A 90 -16.45 8.36 -6.51
CA ILE A 90 -15.16 7.88 -6.03
C ILE A 90 -14.04 8.82 -6.46
N ASP A 91 -14.37 10.03 -6.93
CA ASP A 91 -13.45 10.98 -7.57
C ASP A 91 -12.38 11.55 -6.64
N GLU A 92 -12.46 11.23 -5.35
CA GLU A 92 -11.60 11.82 -4.33
C GLU A 92 -10.56 10.86 -3.76
N PHE A 93 -10.30 9.76 -4.45
CA PHE A 93 -9.20 8.86 -4.11
C PHE A 93 -7.89 9.31 -4.78
N ASP A 94 -7.18 10.23 -4.16
CA ASP A 94 -5.97 10.86 -4.74
C ASP A 94 -4.84 9.86 -5.03
N PHE A 95 -4.74 8.76 -4.26
CA PHE A 95 -3.59 7.85 -4.31
C PHE A 95 -3.94 6.38 -4.55
N ASN A 96 -5.20 6.02 -4.49
CA ASN A 96 -5.64 4.64 -4.63
C ASN A 96 -6.85 4.56 -5.56
N GLN A 97 -6.71 3.83 -6.66
CA GLN A 97 -7.88 3.45 -7.44
C GLN A 97 -8.68 2.41 -6.64
N PRO A 98 -10.00 2.64 -6.44
CA PRO A 98 -10.86 1.65 -5.82
C PRO A 98 -10.80 0.35 -6.61
N GLU A 99 -10.42 -0.72 -5.94
CA GLU A 99 -10.37 -2.03 -6.55
C GLU A 99 -11.75 -2.68 -6.51
N LEU A 100 -12.02 -3.43 -7.56
CA LEU A 100 -13.17 -4.30 -7.63
C LEU A 100 -12.68 -5.75 -7.64
N ILE A 101 -13.46 -6.64 -7.06
CA ILE A 101 -13.17 -8.07 -7.10
C ILE A 101 -14.30 -8.82 -7.77
N PHE A 102 -13.92 -9.81 -8.59
CA PHE A 102 -14.84 -10.80 -9.11
C PHE A 102 -14.94 -11.94 -8.12
N THR A 103 -16.14 -12.37 -7.87
CA THR A 103 -16.43 -13.44 -6.92
C THR A 103 -16.70 -14.77 -7.62
N ASN A 104 -16.53 -15.87 -6.91
CA ASN A 104 -16.70 -17.23 -7.48
C ASN A 104 -18.12 -17.51 -7.99
N ASP A 105 -19.11 -16.71 -7.60
CA ASP A 105 -20.50 -16.79 -8.06
C ASP A 105 -20.79 -15.81 -9.22
N GLU A 106 -19.76 -15.42 -9.97
CA GLU A 106 -19.83 -14.52 -11.13
C GLU A 106 -20.39 -13.12 -10.80
N SER A 107 -20.28 -12.70 -9.56
CA SER A 107 -20.69 -11.37 -9.12
C SER A 107 -19.48 -10.43 -9.02
N LEU A 108 -19.75 -9.14 -8.89
CA LEU A 108 -18.77 -8.08 -8.72
C LEU A 108 -18.96 -7.43 -7.38
N VAL A 109 -17.89 -7.27 -6.60
CA VAL A 109 -17.90 -6.53 -5.32
C VAL A 109 -16.95 -5.34 -5.43
N PHE A 110 -17.41 -4.18 -4.99
CA PHE A 110 -16.67 -2.92 -4.99
C PHE A 110 -17.20 -2.00 -3.89
N PHE A 111 -16.56 -0.85 -3.69
CA PHE A 111 -16.97 0.13 -2.66
C PHE A 111 -17.00 1.56 -3.22
N ASP A 112 -17.67 2.47 -2.52
CA ASP A 112 -17.75 3.90 -2.84
C ASP A 112 -17.00 4.77 -1.82
N GLY A 113 -16.92 6.09 -2.08
CA GLY A 113 -16.24 7.06 -1.22
C GLY A 113 -16.83 7.22 0.17
N ASP A 114 -18.06 6.77 0.41
CA ASP A 114 -18.69 6.74 1.72
C ASP A 114 -18.45 5.42 2.48
N GLY A 115 -17.70 4.49 1.87
CA GLY A 115 -17.42 3.18 2.43
C GLY A 115 -18.59 2.19 2.30
N SER A 116 -19.57 2.46 1.42
CA SER A 116 -20.58 1.44 1.12
C SER A 116 -19.96 0.37 0.22
N ILE A 117 -20.22 -0.88 0.57
CA ILE A 117 -19.80 -2.05 -0.21
C ILE A 117 -21.01 -2.56 -0.97
N PHE A 118 -20.81 -2.78 -2.26
CA PHE A 118 -21.84 -3.22 -3.20
C PHE A 118 -21.49 -4.61 -3.71
N LYS A 119 -22.50 -5.43 -3.88
CA LYS A 119 -22.41 -6.64 -4.70
C LYS A 119 -23.45 -6.56 -5.81
N VAL A 120 -23.00 -6.74 -7.04
CA VAL A 120 -23.86 -6.76 -8.22
C VAL A 120 -23.61 -8.05 -9.00
N ASN A 121 -24.64 -8.51 -9.70
CA ASN A 121 -24.52 -9.68 -10.59
C ASN A 121 -23.86 -9.29 -11.94
N LYS A 122 -23.68 -10.23 -12.84
CA LYS A 122 -23.08 -10.02 -14.16
C LYS A 122 -23.86 -9.04 -15.06
N GLU A 123 -25.15 -8.86 -14.80
CA GLU A 123 -26.00 -7.86 -15.46
C GLU A 123 -25.94 -6.49 -14.78
N LEU A 124 -25.07 -6.32 -13.77
CA LEU A 124 -24.93 -5.12 -12.93
C LEU A 124 -26.20 -4.78 -12.13
N LYS A 125 -27.03 -5.76 -11.82
CA LYS A 125 -28.14 -5.58 -10.86
C LYS A 125 -27.62 -5.77 -9.46
N GLU A 126 -27.99 -4.84 -8.57
CA GLU A 126 -27.62 -4.91 -7.16
C GLU A 126 -28.21 -6.16 -6.50
N ILE A 127 -27.36 -6.95 -5.84
CA ILE A 127 -27.72 -8.08 -5.01
C ILE A 127 -27.87 -7.61 -3.57
N TRP A 128 -26.86 -6.88 -3.08
CA TRP A 128 -26.89 -6.21 -1.79
C TRP A 128 -25.96 -5.01 -1.75
N LYS A 129 -26.28 -4.08 -0.84
CA LYS A 129 -25.47 -2.93 -0.48
C LYS A 129 -25.42 -2.83 1.02
N VAL A 130 -24.23 -2.66 1.59
CA VAL A 130 -24.03 -2.51 3.04
C VAL A 130 -23.08 -1.36 3.33
N ASN A 131 -23.22 -0.77 4.52
CA ASN A 131 -22.29 0.24 5.01
C ASN A 131 -22.19 0.11 6.53
N TYR A 132 -20.98 -0.13 7.02
CA TYR A 132 -20.72 -0.37 8.45
C TYR A 132 -20.12 0.85 9.16
N TYR A 133 -19.99 1.99 8.46
CA TYR A 133 -19.38 3.19 8.97
C TYR A 133 -20.42 4.15 9.59
N THR A 134 -20.03 4.77 10.68
CA THR A 134 -20.76 5.88 11.27
C THR A 134 -20.70 7.13 10.40
N LYS A 135 -21.57 8.12 10.66
CA LYS A 135 -21.54 9.41 9.94
C LYS A 135 -20.21 10.15 10.05
N LYS A 136 -19.47 9.96 11.14
CA LYS A 136 -18.14 10.56 11.33
C LYS A 136 -17.09 9.86 10.49
N GLU A 137 -17.09 8.53 10.48
CA GLU A 137 -16.13 7.71 9.71
C GLU A 137 -16.30 7.90 8.20
N LYS A 138 -17.53 8.02 7.71
CA LYS A 138 -17.79 8.31 6.27
C LYS A 138 -17.12 9.59 5.79
N LYS A 139 -17.04 10.63 6.67
CA LYS A 139 -16.33 11.88 6.34
C LYS A 139 -14.83 11.70 6.19
N LEU A 140 -14.25 10.61 6.72
CA LEU A 140 -12.85 10.27 6.57
C LEU A 140 -12.55 9.56 5.25
N LYS A 141 -13.61 9.27 4.45
CA LYS A 141 -13.52 8.61 3.14
C LYS A 141 -12.72 7.31 3.21
N PRO A 142 -13.29 6.27 3.85
CA PRO A 142 -12.60 5.01 4.07
C PRO A 142 -12.17 4.37 2.75
N ILE A 143 -10.92 3.97 2.68
CA ILE A 143 -10.37 3.16 1.59
C ILE A 143 -10.47 1.71 2.03
N ILE A 144 -11.12 0.89 1.22
CA ILE A 144 -11.40 -0.51 1.56
C ILE A 144 -10.63 -1.43 0.62
N TYR A 145 -9.91 -2.37 1.20
CA TYR A 145 -9.24 -3.46 0.50
C TYR A 145 -10.12 -4.69 0.59
N LEU A 146 -10.41 -5.29 -0.55
CA LEU A 146 -11.39 -6.38 -0.66
C LEU A 146 -10.71 -7.67 -1.10
N ALA A 147 -11.11 -8.78 -0.51
CA ALA A 147 -10.78 -10.12 -0.99
C ALA A 147 -11.93 -11.09 -0.72
N GLN A 148 -12.02 -12.14 -1.51
CA GLN A 148 -12.94 -13.25 -1.24
C GLN A 148 -12.19 -14.42 -0.62
N SER A 149 -12.79 -15.06 0.37
CA SER A 149 -12.39 -16.36 0.88
C SER A 149 -13.63 -17.22 1.09
N ASP A 150 -13.76 -18.28 0.29
CA ASP A 150 -14.93 -19.15 0.29
C ASP A 150 -16.24 -18.34 0.17
N LYS A 151 -17.13 -18.44 1.15
CA LYS A 151 -18.43 -17.74 1.21
C LYS A 151 -18.38 -16.39 1.93
N LYS A 152 -17.19 -15.81 2.09
CA LYS A 152 -16.98 -14.56 2.81
C LYS A 152 -16.27 -13.54 1.93
N ILE A 153 -16.61 -12.28 2.13
CA ILE A 153 -15.81 -11.13 1.71
C ILE A 153 -15.03 -10.65 2.93
N ILE A 154 -13.74 -10.45 2.75
CA ILE A 154 -12.84 -9.82 3.71
C ILE A 154 -12.70 -8.38 3.26
N ALA A 155 -13.10 -7.44 4.10
CA ALA A 155 -13.01 -6.00 3.84
C ALA A 155 -12.16 -5.36 4.94
N ALA A 156 -10.92 -5.01 4.63
CA ALA A 156 -10.03 -4.28 5.54
C ALA A 156 -9.95 -2.82 5.11
N ASP A 157 -9.76 -1.90 6.05
CA ASP A 157 -9.77 -0.48 5.74
C ASP A 157 -8.58 0.30 6.32
N ASN A 158 -8.40 1.51 5.82
CA ASN A 158 -7.39 2.46 6.31
C ASN A 158 -7.74 3.08 7.67
N LEU A 159 -8.91 2.77 8.24
CA LEU A 159 -9.38 3.21 9.57
C LEU A 159 -9.19 2.13 10.65
N SER A 160 -8.38 1.10 10.37
CA SER A 160 -7.98 0.02 11.28
C SER A 160 -8.99 -1.11 11.53
N ARG A 161 -9.94 -1.31 10.63
CA ARG A 161 -10.97 -2.35 10.80
C ARG A 161 -10.87 -3.43 9.72
N ILE A 162 -11.15 -4.67 10.10
CA ILE A 162 -11.39 -5.79 9.18
C ILE A 162 -12.79 -6.31 9.43
N ASN A 163 -13.62 -6.31 8.40
CA ASN A 163 -14.96 -6.87 8.43
C ASN A 163 -14.99 -8.18 7.63
N LEU A 164 -15.44 -9.25 8.27
CA LEU A 164 -15.80 -10.49 7.61
C LEU A 164 -17.29 -10.43 7.28
N ILE A 165 -17.61 -10.50 6.00
CA ILE A 165 -18.95 -10.25 5.46
C ILE A 165 -19.44 -11.50 4.74
N ASN A 166 -20.69 -11.87 4.94
CA ASN A 166 -21.29 -12.98 4.22
C ASN A 166 -21.46 -12.63 2.73
N LEU A 167 -20.89 -13.44 1.85
CA LEU A 167 -20.94 -13.22 0.41
C LEU A 167 -22.37 -13.21 -0.15
N LYS A 168 -23.28 -13.99 0.46
CA LYS A 168 -24.66 -14.18 -0.06
C LYS A 168 -25.54 -12.95 0.14
N ASP A 169 -25.52 -12.39 1.35
CA ASP A 169 -26.49 -11.36 1.79
C ASP A 169 -25.87 -10.07 2.34
N GLY A 170 -24.54 -9.99 2.39
CA GLY A 170 -23.84 -8.83 2.90
C GLY A 170 -23.90 -8.67 4.42
N SER A 171 -24.42 -9.66 5.18
CA SER A 171 -24.45 -9.55 6.64
C SER A 171 -23.08 -9.60 7.26
N LEU A 172 -22.85 -8.80 8.31
CA LEU A 172 -21.59 -8.79 9.05
C LEU A 172 -21.46 -10.06 9.88
N ILE A 173 -20.43 -10.85 9.62
CA ILE A 173 -20.11 -12.05 10.40
C ILE A 173 -19.29 -11.65 11.64
N LYS A 174 -18.26 -10.84 11.42
CA LYS A 174 -17.36 -10.38 12.49
C LYS A 174 -16.69 -9.08 12.08
N SER A 175 -16.45 -8.20 13.03
CA SER A 175 -15.56 -7.05 12.90
C SER A 175 -14.37 -7.21 13.83
N ILE A 176 -13.18 -6.88 13.33
CA ILE A 176 -11.91 -6.96 14.03
C ILE A 176 -11.28 -5.59 13.97
N GLU A 177 -10.86 -5.06 15.10
CA GLU A 177 -10.16 -3.79 15.20
C GLU A 177 -8.65 -4.03 15.34
N ASN A 178 -7.88 -3.23 14.63
CA ASN A 178 -6.43 -3.14 14.73
C ASN A 178 -6.05 -1.77 15.31
N ASN A 179 -4.81 -1.62 15.76
CA ASN A 179 -4.33 -0.33 16.28
C ASN A 179 -4.05 0.68 15.17
N THR A 180 -3.71 0.20 13.98
CA THR A 180 -3.31 1.02 12.82
C THR A 180 -4.09 0.60 11.60
N GLY A 181 -4.44 1.56 10.73
CA GLY A 181 -5.12 1.31 9.47
C GLY A 181 -4.28 0.47 8.51
N PHE A 182 -4.94 -0.21 7.61
CA PHE A 182 -4.28 -1.05 6.61
C PHE A 182 -3.91 -0.25 5.36
N ASN A 183 -2.83 -0.67 4.68
CA ASN A 183 -2.30 0.01 3.51
C ASN A 183 -1.76 -0.96 2.44
N SER A 184 -2.36 -2.11 2.29
CA SER A 184 -2.00 -3.07 1.23
C SER A 184 -3.22 -3.82 0.71
N ASN A 185 -3.08 -4.47 -0.44
CA ASN A 185 -4.05 -5.47 -0.86
C ASN A 185 -4.07 -6.65 0.10
N ILE A 186 -5.23 -7.28 0.20
CA ILE A 186 -5.38 -8.54 0.92
C ILE A 186 -4.97 -9.68 -0.02
N LYS A 187 -4.12 -10.58 0.43
CA LYS A 187 -3.82 -11.84 -0.25
C LYS A 187 -4.37 -13.01 0.55
N VAL A 188 -5.16 -13.83 -0.10
CA VAL A 188 -5.74 -15.03 0.50
C VAL A 188 -4.98 -16.26 0.01
N PHE A 189 -4.58 -17.11 0.92
CA PHE A 189 -3.95 -18.39 0.60
C PHE A 189 -4.40 -19.47 1.57
N LYS A 190 -5.08 -20.48 1.05
CA LYS A 190 -5.71 -21.53 1.87
C LYS A 190 -6.67 -20.91 2.90
N GLU A 191 -6.53 -21.26 4.17
CA GLU A 191 -7.34 -20.74 5.27
C GLU A 191 -6.76 -19.49 5.94
N ARG A 192 -5.92 -18.72 5.23
CA ARG A 192 -5.23 -17.54 5.75
C ARG A 192 -5.39 -16.35 4.81
N PHE A 193 -5.33 -15.16 5.38
CA PHE A 193 -5.15 -13.95 4.61
C PHE A 193 -4.09 -13.07 5.24
N PHE A 194 -3.44 -12.30 4.39
CA PHE A 194 -2.28 -11.46 4.70
C PHE A 194 -2.57 -10.04 4.29
N ILE A 195 -2.16 -9.10 5.12
CA ILE A 195 -2.32 -7.66 4.89
C ILE A 195 -1.24 -6.90 5.65
N VAL A 196 -0.84 -5.73 5.13
CA VAL A 196 0.15 -4.84 5.75
C VAL A 196 -0.54 -3.56 6.20
N ASP A 197 -0.17 -3.07 7.39
CA ASP A 197 -0.69 -1.82 7.93
C ASP A 197 0.26 -0.62 7.68
N PHE A 198 -0.15 0.58 8.07
CA PHE A 198 0.64 1.80 7.94
C PHE A 198 1.91 1.83 8.81
N ASP A 199 2.04 0.92 9.77
CA ASP A 199 3.25 0.76 10.59
C ASP A 199 4.24 -0.24 9.99
N ASN A 200 4.06 -0.65 8.72
CA ASN A 200 4.85 -1.67 8.05
C ASN A 200 4.82 -3.03 8.74
N ILE A 201 3.74 -3.34 9.45
CA ILE A 201 3.53 -4.63 10.07
C ILE A 201 2.71 -5.49 9.12
N ILE A 202 3.28 -6.59 8.64
CA ILE A 202 2.51 -7.62 7.96
C ILE A 202 1.83 -8.51 8.99
N ARG A 203 0.55 -8.77 8.77
CA ARG A 203 -0.29 -9.60 9.62
C ARG A 203 -0.90 -10.74 8.85
N CYS A 204 -0.95 -11.89 9.49
CA CYS A 204 -1.62 -13.07 8.99
C CYS A 204 -2.81 -13.40 9.88
N TYR A 205 -3.97 -13.53 9.27
CA TYR A 205 -5.21 -13.88 9.95
C TYR A 205 -5.79 -15.17 9.40
N SER A 206 -6.56 -15.86 10.22
CA SER A 206 -7.40 -16.99 9.83
C SER A 206 -8.62 -16.50 9.03
N THR A 207 -8.90 -17.09 7.87
CA THR A 207 -10.13 -16.81 7.12
C THR A 207 -11.37 -17.39 7.78
N LYS A 208 -11.19 -18.36 8.70
CA LYS A 208 -12.28 -19.04 9.38
C LYS A 208 -12.99 -18.13 10.36
N ASP A 209 -12.23 -17.48 11.22
CA ASP A 209 -12.74 -16.70 12.36
C ASP A 209 -12.10 -15.32 12.52
N GLY A 210 -11.14 -14.96 11.65
CA GLY A 210 -10.45 -13.68 11.68
C GLY A 210 -9.50 -13.52 12.87
N SER A 211 -9.09 -14.61 13.53
CA SER A 211 -8.05 -14.53 14.56
C SER A 211 -6.69 -14.23 13.93
N GLU A 212 -5.90 -13.36 14.56
CA GLU A 212 -4.52 -13.14 14.16
C GLU A 212 -3.69 -14.37 14.49
N LEU A 213 -3.00 -14.93 13.50
CA LEU A 213 -2.16 -16.12 13.65
C LEU A 213 -0.72 -15.75 13.95
N TRP A 214 -0.22 -14.72 13.26
CA TRP A 214 1.10 -14.14 13.49
C TRP A 214 1.20 -12.75 12.85
N ASN A 215 2.18 -11.98 13.28
CA ASN A 215 2.59 -10.75 12.64
C ASN A 215 4.11 -10.66 12.57
N PHE A 216 4.62 -9.79 11.70
CA PHE A 216 6.02 -9.48 11.58
C PHE A 216 6.21 -7.98 11.39
N ILE A 217 7.05 -7.40 12.24
CA ILE A 217 7.31 -5.96 12.29
C ILE A 217 8.57 -5.68 11.50
N THR A 218 8.46 -4.79 10.50
CA THR A 218 9.64 -4.21 9.84
C THR A 218 9.87 -2.79 10.35
N GLU A 219 10.91 -2.15 9.86
CA GLU A 219 11.21 -0.78 10.25
C GLU A 219 10.03 0.15 9.96
N ASN A 220 9.68 0.95 10.98
CA ASN A 220 8.56 1.86 10.91
C ASN A 220 9.05 3.23 10.43
N PRO A 221 8.56 3.74 9.29
CA PRO A 221 9.01 5.02 8.78
C PRO A 221 8.46 6.16 9.63
N PHE A 222 9.25 7.24 9.74
CA PHE A 222 8.80 8.47 10.39
C PHE A 222 7.62 9.11 9.65
N ILE A 223 7.65 9.05 8.30
CA ILE A 223 6.55 9.54 7.45
C ILE A 223 5.79 8.36 6.88
N LYS A 224 4.48 8.30 7.15
CA LYS A 224 3.60 7.24 6.64
C LYS A 224 3.31 7.46 5.15
N SER A 225 3.61 6.48 4.32
CA SER A 225 3.25 6.52 2.91
C SER A 225 1.74 6.29 2.74
N LYS A 226 1.10 7.12 1.92
CA LYS A 226 -0.27 6.90 1.48
C LYS A 226 -0.37 5.91 0.32
N LYS A 227 0.74 5.57 -0.31
CA LYS A 227 0.78 4.62 -1.41
C LYS A 227 0.51 3.22 -0.89
N LYS A 228 -0.33 2.50 -1.59
CA LYS A 228 -0.65 1.11 -1.30
C LYS A 228 0.60 0.22 -1.43
N LEU A 229 0.87 -0.56 -0.39
CA LEU A 229 1.99 -1.49 -0.34
C LEU A 229 1.69 -2.75 -1.14
N SER A 230 2.70 -3.29 -1.80
CA SER A 230 2.56 -4.50 -2.60
C SER A 230 2.90 -5.75 -1.80
N LEU A 231 2.07 -6.78 -1.98
CA LEU A 231 2.12 -8.05 -1.27
C LEU A 231 1.81 -9.19 -2.25
N ILE A 232 2.65 -10.21 -2.30
CA ILE A 232 2.44 -11.42 -3.11
C ILE A 232 2.76 -12.68 -2.34
N ILE A 233 2.24 -13.82 -2.81
CA ILE A 233 2.50 -15.15 -2.24
C ILE A 233 3.04 -16.06 -3.32
N LYS A 234 4.13 -16.77 -3.02
CA LYS A 234 4.68 -17.82 -3.88
C LYS A 234 5.18 -19.00 -3.07
N GLY A 235 4.62 -20.16 -3.35
CA GLY A 235 4.94 -21.38 -2.58
C GLY A 235 4.60 -21.22 -1.11
N GLU A 236 5.59 -21.39 -0.24
CA GLU A 236 5.43 -21.22 1.22
C GLU A 236 5.96 -19.89 1.75
N LEU A 237 6.16 -18.93 0.86
CA LEU A 237 6.66 -17.61 1.21
C LEU A 237 5.65 -16.53 0.85
N VAL A 238 5.55 -15.53 1.72
CA VAL A 238 4.93 -14.26 1.45
C VAL A 238 6.01 -13.19 1.30
N PHE A 239 5.88 -12.40 0.25
CA PHE A 239 6.79 -11.29 -0.05
C PHE A 239 6.02 -9.99 0.05
N PHE A 240 6.60 -9.00 0.67
CA PHE A 240 6.05 -7.64 0.65
C PHE A 240 7.17 -6.61 0.63
N ILE A 241 6.84 -5.45 0.08
CA ILE A 241 7.72 -4.29 0.12
C ILE A 241 7.12 -3.28 1.10
N ASN A 242 7.91 -2.83 2.05
CA ASN A 242 7.45 -1.85 3.03
C ASN A 242 7.56 -0.41 2.49
N SER A 243 7.09 0.57 3.25
CA SER A 243 7.04 1.97 2.80
C SER A 243 8.42 2.65 2.68
N ILE A 244 9.46 2.06 3.23
CA ILE A 244 10.85 2.54 3.09
C ILE A 244 11.63 1.80 2.00
N GLY A 245 11.01 0.82 1.33
CA GLY A 245 11.59 0.12 0.19
C GLY A 245 12.32 -1.16 0.53
N ASP A 246 12.12 -1.75 1.70
CA ASP A 246 12.67 -3.06 2.01
C ASP A 246 11.77 -4.16 1.48
N LEU A 247 12.34 -5.04 0.70
CA LEU A 247 11.70 -6.27 0.25
C LEU A 247 11.96 -7.39 1.27
N THR A 248 10.89 -7.91 1.83
CA THR A 248 10.92 -8.92 2.90
C THR A 248 10.24 -10.21 2.44
N ALA A 249 10.85 -11.34 2.70
CA ALA A 249 10.29 -12.68 2.49
C ALA A 249 10.12 -13.40 3.83
N LEU A 250 8.90 -13.87 4.09
CA LEU A 250 8.54 -14.56 5.33
C LEU A 250 7.91 -15.92 5.03
N ASN A 251 8.07 -16.86 5.96
CA ASN A 251 7.34 -18.12 5.92
C ASN A 251 5.84 -17.88 6.20
N ILE A 252 4.97 -18.36 5.33
CA ILE A 252 3.51 -18.16 5.42
C ILE A 252 2.87 -18.82 6.65
N ASN A 253 3.53 -19.83 7.22
CA ASN A 253 2.93 -20.62 8.30
C ASN A 253 3.13 -19.98 9.68
N ASN A 254 4.28 -19.37 9.92
CA ASN A 254 4.67 -18.86 11.22
C ASN A 254 5.22 -17.43 11.21
N GLY A 255 5.32 -16.77 10.05
CA GLY A 255 5.84 -15.42 9.93
C GLY A 255 7.36 -15.28 10.17
N SER A 256 8.10 -16.38 10.23
CA SER A 256 9.56 -16.31 10.41
C SER A 256 10.23 -15.69 9.19
N LEU A 257 11.21 -14.81 9.45
CA LEU A 257 11.98 -14.15 8.42
C LEU A 257 12.81 -15.17 7.65
N TYR A 258 12.65 -15.17 6.32
CA TYR A 258 13.49 -15.94 5.42
C TYR A 258 14.68 -15.09 4.95
N TRP A 259 14.39 -13.89 4.44
CA TRP A 259 15.37 -12.85 4.14
C TRP A 259 14.69 -11.48 4.02
N GLN A 260 15.48 -10.43 4.17
CA GLN A 260 15.09 -9.04 3.93
C GLN A 260 16.24 -8.34 3.21
N THR A 261 15.91 -7.48 2.25
CA THR A 261 16.89 -6.71 1.51
C THR A 261 16.32 -5.33 1.16
N PRO A 262 17.11 -4.25 1.36
CA PRO A 262 16.74 -2.94 0.88
C PRO A 262 16.78 -2.94 -0.66
N THR A 263 15.75 -2.35 -1.28
CA THR A 263 15.72 -2.16 -2.73
C THR A 263 16.35 -0.82 -3.15
N GLN A 264 16.72 0.00 -2.16
CA GLN A 264 17.32 1.32 -2.36
C GLN A 264 18.78 1.35 -2.00
N SER A 265 19.52 2.13 -2.78
CA SER A 265 20.97 2.25 -2.64
C SER A 265 21.42 3.39 -1.72
N ASN A 266 20.52 4.20 -1.19
CA ASN A 266 20.88 5.42 -0.44
C ASN A 266 20.02 5.60 0.82
N LEU A 267 20.62 5.31 1.98
CA LEU A 267 19.98 5.43 3.30
C LEU A 267 19.45 6.84 3.61
N ILE A 268 20.07 7.90 3.06
CA ILE A 268 19.65 9.28 3.32
C ILE A 268 18.30 9.60 2.71
N TYR A 269 17.93 8.94 1.61
CA TYR A 269 16.62 9.13 1.00
C TYR A 269 15.52 8.30 1.66
N GLN A 270 15.86 7.26 2.41
CA GLN A 270 14.89 6.41 3.09
C GLN A 270 14.10 7.18 4.17
N ASP A 271 14.77 8.06 4.90
CA ASP A 271 14.15 8.81 5.99
C ASP A 271 13.40 10.07 5.52
N ALA A 272 13.71 10.59 4.33
CA ALA A 272 13.21 11.88 3.89
C ALA A 272 12.05 11.82 2.90
N PHE A 273 11.89 10.73 2.15
CA PHE A 273 10.92 10.65 1.06
C PHE A 273 10.15 9.33 1.06
N THR A 274 8.84 9.45 0.96
CA THR A 274 7.98 8.30 0.67
C THR A 274 8.24 7.83 -0.76
N LEU A 275 8.69 6.59 -0.88
CA LEU A 275 9.06 6.02 -2.16
C LEU A 275 7.86 5.61 -2.98
N GLU A 276 7.99 5.81 -4.29
CA GLU A 276 7.13 5.16 -5.25
C GLU A 276 7.59 3.70 -5.44
N ASN A 277 6.95 2.80 -4.71
CA ASN A 277 7.20 1.37 -4.89
C ASN A 277 6.43 0.84 -6.10
N SER A 278 7.07 0.03 -6.91
CA SER A 278 6.39 -0.74 -7.96
C SER A 278 5.66 -1.95 -7.35
N ASP A 279 4.59 -2.39 -8.01
CA ASP A 279 3.92 -3.61 -7.59
C ASP A 279 4.82 -4.82 -7.77
N LEU A 280 4.83 -5.70 -6.76
CA LEU A 280 5.45 -7.00 -6.86
C LEU A 280 4.61 -7.87 -7.81
N VAL A 281 5.28 -8.54 -8.75
CA VAL A 281 4.66 -9.42 -9.74
C VAL A 281 5.40 -10.74 -9.75
N PHE A 282 4.66 -11.84 -9.93
CA PHE A 282 5.26 -13.16 -10.00
C PHE A 282 4.66 -13.97 -11.15
#